data_2a804888500257f78d501c8679326e14
#
_entry.id   2a804888500257f78d501c8679326e14
#
_cell.length_a   1.000
_cell.length_b   1.000
_cell.length_c   1.000
_cell.angle_alpha   90.00
_cell.angle_beta   90.00
_cell.angle_gamma   90.00
#
_symmetry.space_group_name_H-M   'P 1'
#
loop_
_entity.id
_entity.type
_entity.pdbx_description
1 polymer ?
#
loop_
_entity_poly.entity_id
_entity_poly.type
_entity_poly.pdbx_seq_one_letter_code
_entity_poly.pdbx_strand_id
1 'polypeptide(L)'
;MRKFQFNLEKILELRKYDEQQREIELGQATGRCNALHREIEARKASRRHIFEQRHLEKGDMRMFLYAENYTHRMDQEIIELRAELEKAEAERKRRQEEFLEASKKRKILDKLKERK
;
A
#
# COMPACT_ATOMS: atom_id res chain seq x y z
N MET A 1 1.01 -40.41 21.60
CA MET A 1 1.92 -39.30 21.84
C MET A 1 2.71 -38.90 20.60
N ARG A 2 3.40 -39.80 19.92
CA ARG A 2 4.11 -39.51 18.67
C ARG A 2 3.17 -39.03 17.57
N LYS A 3 1.99 -39.63 17.47
CA LYS A 3 0.98 -39.27 16.47
C LYS A 3 0.45 -37.86 16.69
N PHE A 4 0.23 -37.45 17.94
CA PHE A 4 -0.19 -36.12 18.31
C PHE A 4 0.87 -35.06 17.97
N GLN A 5 2.13 -35.34 18.31
CA GLN A 5 3.27 -34.44 18.01
C GLN A 5 3.47 -34.28 16.52
N PHE A 6 3.38 -35.37 15.76
CA PHE A 6 3.49 -35.32 14.29
C PHE A 6 2.38 -34.46 13.67
N ASN A 7 1.13 -34.63 14.12
CA ASN A 7 0.02 -33.85 13.62
C ASN A 7 0.15 -32.38 14.01
N LEU A 8 0.63 -32.10 15.22
CA LEU A 8 0.83 -30.73 15.69
C LEU A 8 1.90 -30.02 14.84
N GLU A 9 3.03 -30.69 14.56
CA GLU A 9 4.09 -30.16 13.72
C GLU A 9 3.60 -29.85 12.30
N LYS A 10 2.80 -30.76 11.75
CA LYS A 10 2.22 -30.58 10.41
C LYS A 10 1.28 -29.38 10.35
N ILE A 11 0.42 -29.23 11.35
CA ILE A 11 -0.49 -28.08 11.44
C ILE A 11 0.31 -26.80 11.62
N LEU A 12 1.35 -26.82 12.45
CA LEU A 12 2.22 -25.67 12.66
C LEU A 12 2.91 -25.22 11.35
N GLU A 13 3.41 -26.18 10.55
CA GLU A 13 3.98 -25.89 9.24
C GLU A 13 2.97 -25.20 8.32
N LEU A 14 1.72 -25.68 8.33
CA LEU A 14 0.65 -25.06 7.54
C LEU A 14 0.35 -23.64 8.01
N ARG A 15 0.34 -23.43 9.34
CA ARG A 15 0.13 -22.09 9.90
C ARG A 15 1.27 -21.13 9.56
N LYS A 16 2.51 -21.61 9.56
CA LYS A 16 3.68 -20.82 9.15
C LYS A 16 3.59 -20.45 7.67
N TYR A 17 3.20 -21.39 6.85
CA TYR A 17 3.01 -21.14 5.41
C TYR A 17 1.92 -20.09 5.19
N ASP A 18 0.77 -20.23 5.85
CA ASP A 18 -0.33 -19.28 5.74
C ASP A 18 0.12 -17.87 6.19
N GLU A 19 0.83 -17.78 7.30
CA GLU A 19 1.37 -16.51 7.79
C GLU A 19 2.29 -15.85 6.76
N GLN A 20 3.18 -16.63 6.14
CA GLN A 20 4.09 -16.13 5.10
C GLN A 20 3.32 -15.62 3.88
N GLN A 21 2.27 -16.34 3.46
CA GLN A 21 1.46 -15.92 2.34
C GLN A 21 0.73 -14.60 2.64
N ARG A 22 0.20 -14.47 3.84
CA ARG A 22 -0.46 -13.23 4.28
C ARG A 22 0.51 -12.08 4.40
N GLU A 23 1.75 -12.35 4.82
CA GLU A 23 2.82 -11.34 4.87
C GLU A 23 3.17 -10.83 3.47
N ILE A 24 3.28 -11.72 2.50
CA ILE A 24 3.55 -11.37 1.09
C ILE A 24 2.41 -10.49 0.55
N GLU A 25 1.17 -10.88 0.79
CA GLU A 25 -0.01 -10.13 0.35
C GLU A 25 -0.05 -8.74 0.98
N LEU A 26 0.28 -8.64 2.27
CA LEU A 26 0.39 -7.36 2.97
C LEU A 26 1.48 -6.49 2.37
N GLY A 27 2.64 -7.09 2.06
CA GLY A 27 3.75 -6.40 1.41
C GLY A 27 3.35 -5.82 0.06
N GLN A 28 2.61 -6.59 -0.74
CA GLN A 28 2.11 -6.13 -2.04
C GLN A 28 1.13 -4.97 -1.88
N ALA A 29 0.21 -5.07 -0.93
CA ALA A 29 -0.76 -4.01 -0.66
C ALA A 29 -0.08 -2.73 -0.16
N THR A 30 0.93 -2.86 0.71
CA THR A 30 1.73 -1.73 1.19
C THR A 30 2.50 -1.08 0.05
N GLY A 31 3.09 -1.89 -0.83
CA GLY A 31 3.80 -1.41 -2.02
C GLY A 31 2.90 -0.60 -2.94
N ARG A 32 1.66 -1.05 -3.13
CA ARG A 32 0.67 -0.32 -3.93
C ARG A 32 0.35 1.04 -3.32
N CYS A 33 0.13 1.11 -2.01
CA CYS A 33 -0.10 2.37 -1.31
C CYS A 33 1.08 3.33 -1.46
N ASN A 34 2.30 2.81 -1.28
CA ASN A 34 3.52 3.62 -1.42
C ASN A 34 3.68 4.14 -2.84
N ALA A 35 3.39 3.33 -3.86
CA ALA A 35 3.45 3.75 -5.25
C ALA A 35 2.45 4.87 -5.54
N LEU A 36 1.23 4.77 -5.03
CA LEU A 36 0.21 5.81 -5.19
C LEU A 36 0.59 7.10 -4.49
N HIS A 37 1.19 7.02 -3.30
CA HIS A 37 1.72 8.20 -2.59
C HIS A 37 2.79 8.90 -3.43
N ARG A 38 3.73 8.14 -4.02
CA ARG A 38 4.77 8.70 -4.87
C ARG A 38 4.20 9.37 -6.11
N GLU A 39 3.19 8.77 -6.72
CA GLU A 39 2.54 9.35 -7.90
C GLU A 39 1.85 10.67 -7.57
N ILE A 40 1.15 10.73 -6.42
CA ILE A 40 0.51 11.96 -5.96
C ILE A 40 1.55 13.05 -5.74
N GLU A 41 2.65 12.73 -5.04
CA GLU A 41 3.72 13.70 -4.78
C GLU A 41 4.38 14.18 -6.08
N ALA A 42 4.55 13.28 -7.06
CA ALA A 42 5.09 13.64 -8.39
C ALA A 42 4.16 14.62 -9.11
N ARG A 43 2.84 14.41 -9.07
CA ARG A 43 1.88 15.34 -9.68
C ARG A 43 1.88 16.69 -8.98
N LYS A 44 1.98 16.71 -7.65
CA LYS A 44 2.09 17.95 -6.87
C LYS A 44 3.34 18.72 -7.22
N ALA A 45 4.47 18.04 -7.39
CA ALA A 45 5.74 18.65 -7.78
C ALA A 45 5.66 19.25 -9.17
N SER A 46 5.08 18.54 -10.13
CA SER A 46 4.88 19.02 -11.50
C SER A 46 3.99 20.26 -11.52
N ARG A 47 2.92 20.24 -10.72
CA ARG A 47 2.01 21.37 -10.59
C ARG A 47 2.73 22.61 -10.06
N ARG A 48 3.55 22.46 -9.02
CA ARG A 48 4.34 23.58 -8.45
C ARG A 48 5.33 24.13 -9.47
N HIS A 49 6.00 23.25 -10.19
CA HIS A 49 6.99 23.67 -11.20
C HIS A 49 6.36 24.54 -12.28
N ILE A 50 5.23 24.12 -12.82
CA ILE A 50 4.50 24.88 -13.85
C ILE A 50 3.99 26.21 -13.29
N PHE A 51 3.51 26.21 -12.06
CA PHE A 51 3.02 27.42 -11.40
C PHE A 51 4.16 28.44 -11.22
N GLU A 52 5.33 27.99 -10.81
CA GLU A 52 6.52 28.84 -10.65
C GLU A 52 6.99 29.41 -11.98
N GLN A 53 7.02 28.59 -13.03
CA GLN A 53 7.39 29.05 -14.39
C GLN A 53 6.40 30.09 -14.93
N ARG A 54 5.10 29.93 -14.61
CA ARG A 54 4.06 30.87 -15.00
C ARG A 54 4.38 32.29 -14.49
N HIS A 55 4.91 32.39 -13.27
CA HIS A 55 5.29 33.70 -12.70
C HIS A 55 6.52 34.32 -13.34
N LEU A 56 7.43 33.51 -13.89
CA LEU A 56 8.67 33.99 -14.52
C LEU A 56 8.46 34.48 -15.94
N GLU A 57 7.50 33.91 -16.68
CA GLU A 57 7.23 34.29 -18.08
C GLU A 57 6.01 35.23 -18.15
N LYS A 58 6.28 36.52 -17.89
CA LYS A 58 5.22 37.53 -17.94
C LYS A 58 4.91 37.92 -19.37
N GLY A 59 3.65 37.90 -19.75
CA GLY A 59 3.14 38.52 -20.97
C GLY A 59 2.79 37.59 -22.12
N ASP A 60 3.01 36.28 -22.00
CA ASP A 60 2.59 35.32 -23.02
C ASP A 60 1.30 34.65 -22.60
N MET A 61 0.19 35.01 -23.23
CA MET A 61 -1.13 34.48 -22.97
C MET A 61 -1.21 32.96 -23.24
N ARG A 62 -0.48 32.47 -24.26
CA ARG A 62 -0.46 31.05 -24.60
C ARG A 62 0.15 30.23 -23.48
N MET A 63 1.28 30.73 -22.94
CA MET A 63 1.95 30.04 -21.81
C MET A 63 1.05 30.07 -20.56
N PHE A 64 0.38 31.17 -20.31
CA PHE A 64 -0.55 31.29 -19.21
C PHE A 64 -1.70 30.26 -19.34
N LEU A 65 -2.34 30.19 -20.50
CA LEU A 65 -3.41 29.22 -20.74
C LEU A 65 -2.93 27.76 -20.66
N TYR A 66 -1.74 27.51 -21.19
CA TYR A 66 -1.12 26.18 -21.09
C TYR A 66 -0.92 25.79 -19.63
N ALA A 67 -0.35 26.71 -18.84
CA ALA A 67 -0.11 26.49 -17.42
C ALA A 67 -1.41 26.24 -16.64
N GLU A 68 -2.45 27.00 -16.93
CA GLU A 68 -3.77 26.82 -16.30
C GLU A 68 -4.38 25.45 -16.63
N ASN A 69 -4.33 25.06 -17.90
CA ASN A 69 -4.85 23.76 -18.35
C ASN A 69 -4.05 22.61 -17.74
N TYR A 70 -2.74 22.75 -17.69
CA TYR A 70 -1.85 21.74 -17.09
C TYR A 70 -2.12 21.59 -15.59
N THR A 71 -2.26 22.71 -14.89
CA THR A 71 -2.56 22.73 -13.46
C THR A 71 -3.89 22.05 -13.18
N HIS A 72 -4.92 22.35 -14.00
CA HIS A 72 -6.23 21.72 -13.87
C HIS A 72 -6.13 20.20 -14.07
N ARG A 73 -5.38 19.77 -15.08
CA ARG A 73 -5.18 18.34 -15.36
C ARG A 73 -4.47 17.65 -14.19
N MET A 74 -3.44 18.29 -13.62
CA MET A 74 -2.74 17.74 -12.46
C MET A 74 -3.67 17.62 -11.25
N ASP A 75 -4.51 18.62 -11.03
CA ASP A 75 -5.50 18.59 -9.94
C ASP A 75 -6.48 17.43 -10.11
N GLN A 76 -6.95 17.19 -11.34
CA GLN A 76 -7.86 16.07 -11.62
C GLN A 76 -7.17 14.72 -11.41
N GLU A 77 -5.93 14.59 -11.88
CA GLU A 77 -5.15 13.35 -11.68
C GLU A 77 -4.91 13.08 -10.19
N ILE A 78 -4.62 14.14 -9.41
CA ILE A 78 -4.43 13.99 -7.95
C ILE A 78 -5.71 13.51 -7.29
N ILE A 79 -6.86 14.05 -7.67
CA ILE A 79 -8.16 13.62 -7.14
C ILE A 79 -8.39 12.13 -7.42
N GLU A 80 -8.14 11.70 -8.66
CA GLU A 80 -8.29 10.31 -9.06
C GLU A 80 -7.33 9.40 -8.30
N LEU A 81 -6.08 9.81 -8.16
CA LEU A 81 -5.06 9.05 -7.43
C LEU A 81 -5.41 8.94 -5.94
N ARG A 82 -5.95 10.00 -5.34
CA ARG A 82 -6.39 9.96 -3.94
C ARG A 82 -7.55 9.00 -3.74
N ALA A 83 -8.47 8.91 -4.69
CA ALA A 83 -9.57 7.94 -4.64
C ALA A 83 -9.03 6.51 -4.70
N GLU A 84 -8.06 6.26 -5.59
CA GLU A 84 -7.39 4.96 -5.68
C GLU A 84 -6.61 4.64 -4.41
N LEU A 85 -5.94 5.64 -3.83
CA LEU A 85 -5.19 5.49 -2.59
C LEU A 85 -6.11 5.08 -1.43
N GLU A 86 -7.28 5.69 -1.34
CA GLU A 86 -8.25 5.35 -0.31
C GLU A 86 -8.64 3.87 -0.38
N LYS A 87 -8.89 3.37 -1.58
CA LYS A 87 -9.18 1.95 -1.81
C LYS A 87 -7.99 1.07 -1.47
N ALA A 88 -6.79 1.50 -1.85
CA ALA A 88 -5.56 0.76 -1.57
C ALA A 88 -5.26 0.70 -0.07
N GLU A 89 -5.53 1.79 0.66
CA GLU A 89 -5.37 1.84 2.12
C GLU A 89 -6.35 0.88 2.82
N ALA A 90 -7.60 0.80 2.35
CA ALA A 90 -8.59 -0.13 2.87
C ALA A 90 -8.15 -1.57 2.62
N GLU A 91 -7.61 -1.87 1.44
CA GLU A 91 -7.06 -3.19 1.10
C GLU A 91 -5.87 -3.54 1.98
N ARG A 92 -4.93 -2.61 2.17
CA ARG A 92 -3.76 -2.81 3.04
C ARG A 92 -4.20 -3.13 4.46
N LYS A 93 -5.18 -2.40 4.98
CA LYS A 93 -5.72 -2.62 6.34
C LYS A 93 -6.31 -4.01 6.45
N ARG A 94 -7.07 -4.45 5.46
CA ARG A 94 -7.67 -5.80 5.42
C ARG A 94 -6.58 -6.87 5.42
N ARG A 95 -5.53 -6.70 4.61
CA ARG A 95 -4.41 -7.64 4.54
C ARG A 95 -3.63 -7.68 5.85
N GLN A 96 -3.50 -6.54 6.52
CA GLN A 96 -2.85 -6.46 7.82
C GLN A 96 -3.63 -7.26 8.87
N GLU A 97 -4.95 -7.13 8.88
CA GLU A 97 -5.81 -7.89 9.80
C GLU A 97 -5.70 -9.39 9.55
N GLU A 98 -5.69 -9.81 8.27
CA GLU A 98 -5.52 -11.22 7.90
C GLU A 98 -4.16 -11.76 8.34
N PHE A 99 -3.10 -10.96 8.16
CA PHE A 99 -1.75 -11.34 8.60
C PHE A 99 -1.69 -11.48 10.12
N LEU A 100 -2.23 -10.53 10.86
CA LEU A 100 -2.24 -10.56 12.32
C LEU A 100 -3.00 -11.78 12.84
N GLU A 101 -4.12 -12.14 12.21
CA GLU A 101 -4.88 -13.32 12.55
C GLU A 101 -4.09 -14.61 12.30
N ALA A 102 -3.43 -14.70 11.14
CA ALA A 102 -2.58 -15.85 10.80
C ALA A 102 -1.41 -15.99 11.78
N SER A 103 -0.78 -14.87 12.14
CA SER A 103 0.32 -14.82 13.11
C SER A 103 -0.13 -15.29 14.48
N LYS A 104 -1.31 -14.87 14.91
CA LYS A 104 -1.91 -15.28 16.18
C LYS A 104 -2.15 -16.79 16.23
N LYS A 105 -2.70 -17.35 15.15
CA LYS A 105 -2.94 -18.80 15.05
C LYS A 105 -1.65 -19.61 15.14
N ARG A 106 -0.60 -19.14 14.44
CA ARG A 106 0.72 -19.78 14.50
C ARG A 106 1.30 -19.72 15.92
N LYS A 107 1.23 -18.57 16.57
CA LYS A 107 1.77 -18.39 17.93
C LYS A 107 1.08 -19.28 18.95
N ILE A 108 -0.21 -19.51 18.82
CA ILE A 108 -0.97 -20.42 19.69
C ILE A 108 -0.40 -21.83 19.59
N LEU A 109 -0.14 -22.31 18.37
CA LEU A 109 0.42 -23.64 18.13
C LEU A 109 1.88 -23.74 18.60
N ASP A 110 2.67 -22.68 18.43
CA ASP A 110 4.04 -22.63 18.96
C ASP A 110 4.05 -22.81 20.48
N LYS A 111 3.15 -22.13 21.18
CA LYS A 111 3.03 -22.26 22.63
C LYS A 111 2.61 -23.67 23.07
N LEU A 112 1.71 -24.29 22.32
CA LEU A 112 1.31 -25.69 22.58
C LEU A 112 2.49 -26.64 22.41
N LYS A 113 3.32 -26.40 21.39
CA LYS A 113 4.51 -27.20 21.14
C LYS A 113 5.53 -27.04 22.26
N GLU A 114 5.73 -25.83 22.75
CA GLU A 114 6.69 -25.53 23.84
C GLU A 114 6.29 -26.15 25.18
N ARG A 115 4.99 -26.33 25.45
CA ARG A 115 4.49 -26.91 26.70
C ARG A 115 4.72 -28.41 26.82
N LYS A 116 5.28 -29.01 25.81
CA LYS A 116 5.66 -30.42 25.80
C LYS A 116 7.16 -30.62 25.76
#